data_b89c841c65b51c77686c098ee4dcb9e2
#
_entry.id   b89c841c65b51c77686c098ee4dcb9e2
#
_cell.length_a   1.000
_cell.length_b   1.000
_cell.length_c   1.000
_cell.angle_alpha   90.00
_cell.angle_beta   90.00
_cell.angle_gamma   90.00
#
_symmetry.space_group_name_H-M   'P 1'
#
loop_
_entity.id
_entity.type
_entity.pdbx_description
1 polymer ?
#
loop_
_entity_poly.entity_id
_entity_poly.type
_entity_poly.pdbx_seq_one_letter_code
_entity_poly.pdbx_strand_id
1 'polypeptide(L)'
;LAHRRQRQMCIRDRNKRVSLVVGISGGIDSAVVSTLAAMTGLKTHVVSMPIKQIESQHDLSIKHGKWLEKKFKNVFHNIVHLDKTYDSLKEELGYVFDDDLAYANTKSRLRMVTLHQISASQVGIVVGTGNKVEDFGVGFYTKYGDGGVDISPIADLMKSEVWELGKELGVMQEIIDAPPTDGLWEDGRTDEDQLGGLTYPQMERAMTLDELNAIPVGPDEELLKKYREIRSKNLHKMEPIPVFKVNNYTEGMNIVFNKEEKQ
;
A
#
# COMPACT_ATOMS: atom_id res chain seq x y z
N LEU A 1 14.05 5.38 -13.92
CA LEU A 1 13.96 5.90 -12.55
C LEU A 1 13.73 7.42 -12.51
N ALA A 2 14.54 8.25 -13.23
CA ALA A 2 14.42 9.71 -13.22
C ALA A 2 13.04 10.23 -13.64
N HIS A 3 12.45 9.72 -14.73
CA HIS A 3 11.15 10.18 -15.24
C HIS A 3 9.96 9.86 -14.32
N ARG A 4 9.98 8.77 -13.54
CA ARG A 4 8.92 8.45 -12.58
C ARG A 4 9.00 9.35 -11.34
N ARG A 5 10.19 9.59 -10.82
CA ARG A 5 10.41 10.57 -9.74
C ARG A 5 9.96 11.97 -10.16
N GLN A 6 10.16 12.33 -11.43
CA GLN A 6 9.72 13.61 -11.99
C GLN A 6 8.19 13.73 -12.05
N ARG A 7 7.44 12.64 -12.36
CA ARG A 7 5.95 12.66 -12.31
C ARG A 7 5.42 12.85 -10.90
N GLN A 8 6.02 12.22 -9.89
CA GLN A 8 5.62 12.38 -8.49
C GLN A 8 5.89 13.81 -8.00
N MET A 9 7.02 14.39 -8.39
CA MET A 9 7.33 15.78 -8.13
C MET A 9 6.33 16.74 -8.79
N CYS A 10 5.86 16.43 -10.01
CA CYS A 10 4.84 17.22 -10.70
C CYS A 10 3.48 17.23 -9.99
N ILE A 11 3.08 16.16 -9.30
CA ILE A 11 1.83 16.13 -8.51
C ILE A 11 1.95 17.09 -7.34
N ARG A 12 3.07 17.05 -6.60
CA ARG A 12 3.36 17.98 -5.52
C ARG A 12 3.34 19.44 -5.99
N ASP A 13 4.06 19.74 -7.07
CA ASP A 13 4.26 21.11 -7.56
C ASP A 13 2.96 21.70 -8.13
N ARG A 14 2.16 20.91 -8.85
CA ARG A 14 0.85 21.32 -9.34
C ARG A 14 -0.13 21.67 -8.23
N ASN A 15 -0.09 20.93 -7.14
CA ASN A 15 -1.01 21.11 -6.03
C ASN A 15 -0.44 22.03 -4.92
N LYS A 16 0.77 22.61 -5.12
CA LYS A 16 1.48 23.44 -4.12
C LYS A 16 1.59 22.74 -2.76
N ARG A 17 1.74 21.41 -2.75
CA ARG A 17 1.88 20.63 -1.53
C ARG A 17 3.31 20.75 -0.98
N VAL A 18 3.42 20.97 0.31
CA VAL A 18 4.68 21.34 0.97
C VAL A 18 5.15 20.30 1.99
N SER A 19 4.34 19.32 2.32
CA SER A 19 4.70 18.26 3.26
C SER A 19 4.40 16.86 2.73
N LEU A 20 5.07 15.86 3.30
CA LEU A 20 4.87 14.44 3.06
C LEU A 20 4.30 13.79 4.31
N VAL A 21 3.36 12.87 4.15
CA VAL A 21 2.76 12.12 5.26
C VAL A 21 2.92 10.64 4.98
N VAL A 22 3.58 9.91 5.87
CA VAL A 22 3.91 8.48 5.70
C VAL A 22 3.45 7.71 6.92
N GLY A 23 2.64 6.68 6.73
CA GLY A 23 2.36 5.70 7.78
C GLY A 23 3.58 4.79 8.01
N ILE A 24 3.98 4.61 9.27
CA ILE A 24 5.07 3.70 9.62
C ILE A 24 4.53 2.54 10.44
N SER A 25 4.71 1.32 9.93
CA SER A 25 4.21 0.08 10.55
C SER A 25 5.25 -0.62 11.41
N GLY A 26 6.53 -0.35 11.19
CA GLY A 26 7.66 -1.10 11.73
C GLY A 26 8.20 -2.14 10.73
N GLY A 27 7.57 -2.30 9.56
CA GLY A 27 8.05 -3.13 8.45
C GLY A 27 9.01 -2.38 7.53
N ILE A 28 9.79 -3.14 6.74
CA ILE A 28 10.87 -2.62 5.89
C ILE A 28 10.38 -1.61 4.84
N ASP A 29 9.23 -1.84 4.20
CA ASP A 29 8.70 -0.95 3.16
C ASP A 29 8.43 0.45 3.71
N SER A 30 7.72 0.52 4.85
CA SER A 30 7.41 1.79 5.49
C SER A 30 8.67 2.49 6.02
N ALA A 31 9.69 1.73 6.45
CA ALA A 31 10.95 2.27 6.91
C ALA A 31 11.78 2.86 5.76
N VAL A 32 11.82 2.18 4.62
CA VAL A 32 12.49 2.67 3.40
C VAL A 32 11.81 3.94 2.89
N VAL A 33 10.48 3.91 2.72
CA VAL A 33 9.72 5.05 2.20
C VAL A 33 9.83 6.27 3.10
N SER A 34 9.68 6.10 4.41
CA SER A 34 9.78 7.22 5.35
C SER A 34 11.20 7.81 5.41
N THR A 35 12.24 6.98 5.24
CA THR A 35 13.62 7.45 5.13
C THR A 35 13.83 8.24 3.83
N LEU A 36 13.35 7.73 2.69
CA LEU A 36 13.40 8.45 1.41
C LEU A 36 12.65 9.79 1.48
N ALA A 37 11.48 9.80 2.11
CA ALA A 37 10.70 11.02 2.32
C ALA A 37 11.48 12.04 3.16
N ALA A 38 12.10 11.60 4.26
CA ALA A 38 12.95 12.44 5.10
C ALA A 38 14.14 13.05 4.34
N MET A 39 14.79 12.27 3.46
CA MET A 39 15.92 12.70 2.65
C MET A 39 15.57 13.76 1.59
N THR A 40 14.28 13.96 1.29
CA THR A 40 13.86 15.06 0.39
C THR A 40 14.08 16.46 0.97
N GLY A 41 14.28 16.57 2.28
CA GLY A 41 14.33 17.84 2.99
C GLY A 41 12.98 18.53 3.19
N LEU A 42 11.90 17.98 2.62
CA LEU A 42 10.53 18.49 2.82
C LEU A 42 10.05 18.15 4.24
N LYS A 43 9.15 18.97 4.77
CA LYS A 43 8.46 18.67 6.02
C LYS A 43 7.79 17.29 5.90
N THR A 44 8.18 16.34 6.74
CA THR A 44 7.74 14.96 6.68
C THR A 44 7.10 14.55 8.00
N HIS A 45 5.83 14.19 7.95
CA HIS A 45 5.12 13.60 9.07
C HIS A 45 5.17 12.08 8.95
N VAL A 46 5.81 11.41 9.89
CA VAL A 46 5.78 9.95 10.02
C VAL A 46 4.79 9.58 11.13
N VAL A 47 3.87 8.67 10.84
CA VAL A 47 2.72 8.42 11.71
C VAL A 47 2.64 6.95 12.09
N SER A 48 2.81 6.67 13.39
CA SER A 48 2.52 5.36 13.99
C SER A 48 1.05 5.30 14.38
N MET A 49 0.34 4.27 13.92
CA MET A 49 -1.13 4.16 14.12
C MET A 49 -1.49 2.75 14.63
N PRO A 50 -1.25 2.47 15.93
CA PRO A 50 -1.59 1.16 16.49
C PRO A 50 -3.11 0.94 16.50
N ILE A 51 -3.53 -0.27 16.09
CA ILE A 51 -4.90 -0.78 16.21
C ILE A 51 -4.81 -2.26 16.56
N LYS A 52 -4.95 -2.60 17.86
CA LYS A 52 -4.91 -3.99 18.34
C LYS A 52 -3.72 -4.78 17.77
N GLN A 53 -2.56 -4.14 17.67
CA GLN A 53 -1.34 -4.76 17.16
C GLN A 53 -0.56 -5.46 18.26
N ILE A 54 0.25 -6.42 17.84
CA ILE A 54 1.25 -7.05 18.71
C ILE A 54 2.26 -5.98 19.16
N GLU A 55 2.56 -5.93 20.44
CA GLU A 55 3.40 -4.90 21.05
C GLU A 55 4.76 -4.75 20.35
N SER A 56 5.42 -5.85 19.98
CA SER A 56 6.71 -5.82 19.30
C SER A 56 6.69 -5.09 17.94
N GLN A 57 5.63 -5.22 17.18
CA GLN A 57 5.49 -4.50 15.89
C GLN A 57 5.28 -3.01 16.11
N HIS A 58 4.46 -2.65 17.11
CA HIS A 58 4.26 -1.27 17.50
C HIS A 58 5.56 -0.63 17.97
N ASP A 59 6.35 -1.35 18.77
CA ASP A 59 7.65 -0.89 19.26
C ASP A 59 8.65 -0.58 18.15
N LEU A 60 8.72 -1.41 17.10
CA LEU A 60 9.56 -1.14 15.93
C LEU A 60 9.15 0.14 15.21
N SER A 61 7.84 0.36 15.03
CA SER A 61 7.31 1.60 14.46
C SER A 61 7.74 2.84 15.28
N ILE A 62 7.61 2.78 16.61
CA ILE A 62 8.00 3.87 17.51
C ILE A 62 9.51 4.11 17.49
N LYS A 63 10.30 3.04 17.56
CA LYS A 63 11.78 3.14 17.48
C LYS A 63 12.22 3.79 16.17
N HIS A 64 11.62 3.37 15.05
CA HIS A 64 11.94 3.93 13.74
C HIS A 64 11.57 5.40 13.64
N GLY A 65 10.38 5.79 14.09
CA GLY A 65 9.95 7.19 14.12
C GLY A 65 10.92 8.08 14.91
N LYS A 66 11.33 7.65 16.10
CA LYS A 66 12.32 8.34 16.93
C LYS A 66 13.71 8.41 16.26
N TRP A 67 14.12 7.33 15.57
CA TRP A 67 15.37 7.31 14.83
C TRP A 67 15.35 8.33 13.68
N LEU A 68 14.26 8.44 12.94
CA LEU A 68 14.09 9.42 11.87
C LEU A 68 14.13 10.85 12.41
N GLU A 69 13.40 11.18 13.48
CA GLU A 69 13.44 12.51 14.10
C GLU A 69 14.83 12.91 14.59
N LYS A 70 15.59 11.95 15.12
CA LYS A 70 16.97 12.19 15.55
C LYS A 70 17.91 12.45 14.37
N LYS A 71 17.69 11.76 13.25
CA LYS A 71 18.57 11.82 12.06
C LYS A 71 18.24 12.98 11.15
N PHE A 72 16.96 13.38 11.04
CA PHE A 72 16.48 14.38 10.08
C PHE A 72 15.68 15.48 10.77
N LYS A 73 16.11 16.74 10.61
CA LYS A 73 15.46 17.91 11.24
C LYS A 73 14.10 18.27 10.66
N ASN A 74 13.75 17.77 9.49
CA ASN A 74 12.50 17.99 8.78
C ASN A 74 11.44 16.93 9.07
N VAL A 75 11.72 15.96 9.94
CA VAL A 75 10.82 14.87 10.31
C VAL A 75 10.10 15.19 11.62
N PHE A 76 8.81 14.85 11.68
CA PHE A 76 7.94 14.97 12.84
C PHE A 76 7.22 13.62 13.05
N HIS A 77 7.51 12.94 14.14
CA HIS A 77 6.88 11.68 14.48
C HIS A 77 5.60 11.91 15.29
N ASN A 78 4.50 11.34 14.82
CA ASN A 78 3.19 11.43 15.46
C ASN A 78 2.70 10.01 15.79
N ILE A 79 2.07 9.86 16.96
CA ILE A 79 1.45 8.59 17.35
C ILE A 79 -0.05 8.86 17.48
N VAL A 80 -0.85 8.10 16.74
CA VAL A 80 -2.31 8.21 16.75
C VAL A 80 -2.90 6.85 17.12
N HIS A 81 -3.38 6.73 18.35
CA HIS A 81 -4.04 5.53 18.84
C HIS A 81 -5.45 5.41 18.27
N LEU A 82 -5.72 4.37 17.49
CA LEU A 82 -6.99 4.18 16.80
C LEU A 82 -7.86 3.08 17.41
N ASP A 83 -7.42 2.45 18.51
CA ASP A 83 -8.15 1.36 19.16
C ASP A 83 -9.60 1.73 19.51
N LYS A 84 -9.80 2.87 20.18
CA LYS A 84 -11.14 3.32 20.54
C LYS A 84 -12.04 3.59 19.33
N THR A 85 -11.48 4.18 18.28
CA THR A 85 -12.22 4.44 17.03
C THR A 85 -12.64 3.14 16.35
N TYR A 86 -11.72 2.16 16.33
CA TYR A 86 -12.00 0.85 15.80
C TYR A 86 -13.05 0.09 16.60
N ASP A 87 -12.93 0.10 17.94
CA ASP A 87 -13.88 -0.55 18.84
C ASP A 87 -15.28 0.08 18.73
N SER A 88 -15.37 1.43 18.68
CA SER A 88 -16.65 2.11 18.48
C SER A 88 -17.31 1.78 17.16
N LEU A 89 -16.53 1.70 16.06
CA LEU A 89 -17.05 1.29 14.77
C LEU A 89 -17.56 -0.16 14.79
N LYS A 90 -16.82 -1.05 15.45
CA LYS A 90 -17.21 -2.45 15.60
C LYS A 90 -18.50 -2.61 16.39
N GLU A 91 -18.67 -1.84 17.46
CA GLU A 91 -19.88 -1.78 18.30
C GLU A 91 -21.09 -1.30 17.49
N GLU A 92 -20.95 -0.21 16.72
CA GLU A 92 -22.03 0.34 15.88
C GLU A 92 -22.47 -0.60 14.75
N LEU A 93 -21.53 -1.35 14.15
CA LEU A 93 -21.86 -2.34 13.10
C LEU A 93 -22.57 -3.58 13.67
N GLY A 94 -22.30 -3.94 14.91
CA GLY A 94 -22.87 -5.08 15.59
C GLY A 94 -22.49 -6.44 14.94
N TYR A 95 -23.06 -7.51 15.48
CA TYR A 95 -22.72 -8.90 15.08
C TYR A 95 -23.18 -9.28 13.66
N VAL A 96 -24.08 -8.52 13.04
CA VAL A 96 -24.61 -8.83 11.69
C VAL A 96 -23.52 -8.71 10.62
N PHE A 97 -22.52 -7.85 10.83
CA PHE A 97 -21.41 -7.60 9.92
C PHE A 97 -20.06 -8.08 10.48
N ASP A 98 -20.10 -9.08 11.38
CA ASP A 98 -18.91 -9.62 12.06
C ASP A 98 -18.18 -10.59 11.13
N ASP A 99 -17.14 -10.08 10.43
CA ASP A 99 -16.27 -10.83 9.55
C ASP A 99 -14.81 -10.37 9.78
N ASP A 100 -13.94 -11.31 10.09
CA ASP A 100 -12.56 -11.03 10.47
C ASP A 100 -11.76 -10.33 9.36
N LEU A 101 -11.93 -10.76 8.10
CA LEU A 101 -11.23 -10.14 6.96
C LEU A 101 -11.77 -8.73 6.69
N ALA A 102 -13.07 -8.52 6.82
CA ALA A 102 -13.67 -7.19 6.69
C ALA A 102 -13.12 -6.25 7.78
N TYR A 103 -12.98 -6.74 9.01
CA TYR A 103 -12.40 -5.96 10.12
C TYR A 103 -10.90 -5.72 9.97
N ALA A 104 -10.13 -6.68 9.46
CA ALA A 104 -8.72 -6.46 9.12
C ALA A 104 -8.59 -5.32 8.07
N ASN A 105 -9.37 -5.37 7.00
CA ASN A 105 -9.43 -4.31 6.01
C ASN A 105 -9.91 -2.96 6.60
N THR A 106 -10.76 -2.99 7.61
CA THR A 106 -11.22 -1.77 8.32
C THR A 106 -10.06 -1.11 9.07
N LYS A 107 -9.17 -1.88 9.71
CA LYS A 107 -7.96 -1.33 10.34
C LYS A 107 -7.10 -0.56 9.31
N SER A 108 -6.89 -1.12 8.13
CA SER A 108 -6.14 -0.45 7.04
C SER A 108 -6.84 0.83 6.57
N ARG A 109 -8.18 0.83 6.40
CA ARG A 109 -8.95 2.00 5.99
C ARG A 109 -8.96 3.11 7.04
N LEU A 110 -9.02 2.79 8.33
CA LEU A 110 -8.92 3.78 9.40
C LEU A 110 -7.55 4.47 9.39
N ARG A 111 -6.47 3.73 9.14
CA ARG A 111 -5.14 4.32 8.95
C ARG A 111 -5.10 5.25 7.74
N MET A 112 -5.67 4.85 6.62
CA MET A 112 -5.76 5.69 5.41
C MET A 112 -6.51 7.00 5.69
N VAL A 113 -7.69 6.96 6.31
CA VAL A 113 -8.47 8.15 6.67
C VAL A 113 -7.65 9.09 7.57
N THR A 114 -6.92 8.54 8.54
CA THR A 114 -6.07 9.30 9.45
C THR A 114 -4.92 10.00 8.71
N LEU A 115 -4.25 9.29 7.81
CA LEU A 115 -3.16 9.86 7.00
C LEU A 115 -3.67 10.99 6.10
N HIS A 116 -4.80 10.82 5.44
CA HIS A 116 -5.40 11.86 4.61
C HIS A 116 -5.89 13.07 5.42
N GLN A 117 -6.41 12.86 6.63
CA GLN A 117 -6.78 13.96 7.53
C GLN A 117 -5.54 14.79 7.92
N ILE A 118 -4.45 14.12 8.30
CA ILE A 118 -3.18 14.80 8.63
C ILE A 118 -2.64 15.51 7.39
N SER A 119 -2.62 14.84 6.24
CA SER A 119 -2.14 15.37 4.96
C SER A 119 -2.89 16.65 4.58
N ALA A 120 -4.20 16.63 4.63
CA ALA A 120 -5.03 17.81 4.33
C ALA A 120 -4.73 18.98 5.28
N SER A 121 -4.59 18.72 6.58
CA SER A 121 -4.30 19.74 7.61
C SER A 121 -2.89 20.35 7.47
N GLN A 122 -1.94 19.59 6.92
CA GLN A 122 -0.54 20.00 6.75
C GLN A 122 -0.18 20.44 5.33
N VAL A 123 -1.18 20.64 4.46
CA VAL A 123 -0.98 20.95 3.03
C VAL A 123 -0.03 19.93 2.38
N GLY A 124 -0.21 18.66 2.73
CA GLY A 124 0.66 17.56 2.35
C GLY A 124 0.06 16.62 1.31
N ILE A 125 0.80 15.56 1.04
CA ILE A 125 0.37 14.39 0.26
C ILE A 125 0.67 13.13 1.05
N VAL A 126 -0.15 12.09 0.87
CA VAL A 126 0.06 10.77 1.45
C VAL A 126 1.00 9.96 0.57
N VAL A 127 2.05 9.44 1.19
CA VAL A 127 3.08 8.63 0.52
C VAL A 127 2.85 7.16 0.83
N GLY A 128 2.56 6.38 -0.20
CA GLY A 128 2.32 4.94 -0.11
C GLY A 128 3.60 4.14 0.08
N THR A 129 3.45 3.01 0.73
CA THR A 129 4.54 2.11 1.11
C THR A 129 4.47 0.76 0.38
N GLY A 130 3.54 0.58 -0.56
CA GLY A 130 3.41 -0.64 -1.34
C GLY A 130 4.54 -0.84 -2.34
N ASN A 131 5.05 -2.07 -2.44
CA ASN A 131 6.09 -2.47 -3.37
C ASN A 131 5.50 -3.15 -4.61
N LYS A 132 6.34 -3.45 -5.61
CA LYS A 132 5.91 -4.01 -6.89
C LYS A 132 5.24 -5.36 -6.74
N VAL A 133 5.77 -6.23 -5.87
CA VAL A 133 5.27 -7.61 -5.71
C VAL A 133 3.89 -7.63 -5.07
N GLU A 134 3.72 -6.87 -3.99
CA GLU A 134 2.48 -6.81 -3.23
C GLU A 134 1.39 -6.09 -4.00
N ASP A 135 1.62 -4.86 -4.45
CA ASP A 135 0.58 -4.02 -5.04
C ASP A 135 0.24 -4.43 -6.48
N PHE A 136 1.26 -4.66 -7.32
CA PHE A 136 1.08 -4.88 -8.76
C PHE A 136 1.27 -6.35 -9.17
N GLY A 137 1.89 -7.15 -8.32
CA GLY A 137 2.02 -8.58 -8.48
C GLY A 137 0.75 -9.31 -8.07
N VAL A 138 0.59 -9.53 -6.78
CA VAL A 138 -0.48 -10.36 -6.21
C VAL A 138 -1.70 -9.58 -5.72
N GLY A 139 -1.64 -8.24 -5.62
CA GLY A 139 -2.71 -7.40 -5.08
C GLY A 139 -2.93 -7.61 -3.59
N PHE A 140 -1.85 -7.81 -2.85
CA PHE A 140 -1.86 -8.01 -1.40
C PHE A 140 -1.90 -6.67 -0.67
N TYR A 141 -3.01 -5.99 -0.76
CA TYR A 141 -3.32 -4.74 -0.06
C TYR A 141 -4.83 -4.53 0.06
N THR A 142 -5.22 -3.62 0.91
CA THR A 142 -6.63 -3.21 1.06
C THR A 142 -6.95 -2.08 0.08
N LYS A 143 -7.87 -2.33 -0.86
CA LYS A 143 -8.39 -1.26 -1.73
C LYS A 143 -9.02 -0.15 -0.88
N TYR A 144 -8.56 1.08 -1.08
CA TYR A 144 -8.93 2.25 -0.26
C TYR A 144 -8.51 2.16 1.21
N GLY A 145 -7.52 1.33 1.51
CA GLY A 145 -6.79 1.32 2.76
C GLY A 145 -5.35 1.78 2.50
N ASP A 146 -4.38 0.89 2.67
CA ASP A 146 -2.96 1.13 2.32
C ASP A 146 -2.73 1.40 0.82
N GLY A 147 -3.62 0.94 -0.08
CA GLY A 147 -3.63 1.36 -1.48
C GLY A 147 -4.21 2.76 -1.74
N GLY A 148 -4.77 3.44 -0.72
CA GLY A 148 -5.35 4.78 -0.84
C GLY A 148 -4.32 5.88 -0.60
N VAL A 149 -3.47 6.17 -1.60
CA VAL A 149 -2.32 7.08 -1.46
C VAL A 149 -2.20 8.02 -2.67
N ASP A 150 -1.45 9.12 -2.50
CA ASP A 150 -1.23 10.09 -3.57
C ASP A 150 -0.02 9.75 -4.45
N ILE A 151 1.01 9.15 -3.88
CA ILE A 151 2.23 8.72 -4.59
C ILE A 151 2.76 7.42 -4.00
N SER A 152 3.47 6.62 -4.80
CA SER A 152 4.04 5.31 -4.42
C SER A 152 5.51 5.21 -4.86
N PRO A 153 6.47 5.63 -4.02
CA PRO A 153 7.89 5.75 -4.42
C PRO A 153 8.58 4.42 -4.73
N ILE A 154 8.15 3.32 -4.11
CA ILE A 154 8.75 1.99 -4.24
C ILE A 154 7.87 1.00 -5.03
N ALA A 155 6.79 1.48 -5.64
CA ALA A 155 5.85 0.63 -6.40
C ALA A 155 6.47 -0.12 -7.60
N ASP A 156 7.69 0.23 -7.99
CA ASP A 156 8.45 -0.40 -9.08
C ASP A 156 9.62 -1.27 -8.58
N LEU A 157 9.78 -1.37 -7.26
CA LEU A 157 10.82 -2.18 -6.65
C LEU A 157 10.26 -3.54 -6.22
N MET A 158 11.01 -4.60 -6.53
CA MET A 158 10.78 -5.92 -5.95
C MET A 158 11.05 -5.90 -4.43
N LYS A 159 10.50 -6.82 -3.69
CA LYS A 159 10.72 -6.88 -2.23
C LYS A 159 12.19 -7.05 -1.86
N SER A 160 12.92 -7.88 -2.62
CA SER A 160 14.37 -8.05 -2.48
C SER A 160 15.12 -6.74 -2.64
N GLU A 161 14.75 -5.93 -3.64
CA GLU A 161 15.36 -4.61 -3.89
C GLU A 161 15.04 -3.62 -2.76
N VAL A 162 13.85 -3.73 -2.14
CA VAL A 162 13.49 -2.90 -0.96
C VAL A 162 14.36 -3.25 0.23
N TRP A 163 14.66 -4.52 0.48
CA TRP A 163 15.58 -4.93 1.55
C TRP A 163 17.01 -4.41 1.30
N GLU A 164 17.51 -4.50 0.07
CA GLU A 164 18.83 -3.97 -0.29
C GLU A 164 18.89 -2.45 -0.07
N LEU A 165 17.89 -1.74 -0.57
CA LEU A 165 17.78 -0.30 -0.38
C LEU A 165 17.69 0.09 1.09
N GLY A 166 16.97 -0.68 1.91
CA GLY A 166 16.88 -0.49 3.35
C GLY A 166 18.25 -0.57 4.04
N LYS A 167 19.07 -1.55 3.65
CA LYS A 167 20.46 -1.67 4.14
C LYS A 167 21.32 -0.47 3.73
N GLU A 168 21.25 -0.04 2.48
CA GLU A 168 21.98 1.12 1.98
C GLU A 168 21.59 2.44 2.68
N LEU A 169 20.29 2.61 2.98
CA LEU A 169 19.78 3.77 3.71
C LEU A 169 20.15 3.77 5.20
N GLY A 170 20.66 2.65 5.70
CA GLY A 170 21.00 2.47 7.11
C GLY A 170 19.76 2.36 8.00
N VAL A 171 18.70 1.74 7.50
CA VAL A 171 17.53 1.35 8.31
C VAL A 171 18.00 0.40 9.41
N MET A 172 17.36 0.48 10.58
CA MET A 172 17.73 -0.33 11.75
C MET A 172 17.70 -1.83 11.42
N GLN A 173 18.71 -2.55 11.86
CA GLN A 173 18.85 -3.99 11.60
C GLN A 173 17.64 -4.78 12.11
N GLU A 174 17.06 -4.39 13.25
CA GLU A 174 15.86 -5.00 13.81
C GLU A 174 14.66 -4.99 12.83
N ILE A 175 14.55 -3.96 11.98
CA ILE A 175 13.50 -3.87 10.95
C ILE A 175 13.88 -4.70 9.72
N ILE A 176 15.15 -4.72 9.34
CA ILE A 176 15.64 -5.50 8.20
C ILE A 176 15.43 -7.02 8.45
N ASP A 177 15.62 -7.45 9.70
CA ASP A 177 15.52 -8.87 10.10
C ASP A 177 14.08 -9.26 10.50
N ALA A 178 13.17 -8.30 10.66
CA ALA A 178 11.79 -8.59 11.02
C ALA A 178 11.07 -9.34 9.88
N PRO A 179 10.29 -10.40 10.21
CA PRO A 179 9.51 -11.10 9.21
C PRO A 179 8.42 -10.17 8.63
N PRO A 180 8.16 -10.25 7.32
CA PRO A 180 7.10 -9.48 6.69
C PRO A 180 5.73 -9.87 7.24
N THR A 181 4.96 -8.84 7.63
CA THR A 181 3.59 -8.99 8.12
C THR A 181 2.79 -7.72 7.87
N ASP A 182 1.53 -7.85 7.50
CA ASP A 182 0.61 -6.73 7.30
C ASP A 182 0.18 -6.06 8.62
N GLY A 183 0.41 -6.72 9.76
CA GLY A 183 0.06 -6.18 11.08
C GLY A 183 -1.43 -5.96 11.30
N LEU A 184 -2.29 -6.66 10.56
CA LEU A 184 -3.75 -6.56 10.67
C LEU A 184 -4.36 -7.63 11.59
N TRP A 185 -3.62 -8.72 11.83
CA TRP A 185 -4.06 -9.87 12.60
C TRP A 185 -3.40 -9.93 13.98
N GLU A 186 -4.13 -10.48 14.94
CA GLU A 186 -3.66 -10.59 16.32
C GLU A 186 -2.90 -11.91 16.60
N ASP A 187 -2.95 -12.86 15.68
CA ASP A 187 -2.32 -14.19 15.77
C ASP A 187 -0.87 -14.22 15.25
N GLY A 188 -0.37 -13.11 14.70
CA GLY A 188 1.02 -12.98 14.26
C GLY A 188 1.34 -13.69 12.95
N ARG A 189 0.33 -14.07 12.14
CA ARG A 189 0.55 -14.67 10.82
C ARG A 189 1.38 -13.76 9.93
N THR A 190 2.22 -14.39 9.10
CA THR A 190 3.08 -13.71 8.13
C THR A 190 2.35 -13.46 6.81
N ASP A 191 2.93 -12.63 5.95
CA ASP A 191 2.43 -12.42 4.59
C ASP A 191 2.46 -13.71 3.77
N GLU A 192 3.51 -14.54 3.94
CA GLU A 192 3.63 -15.85 3.27
C GLU A 192 2.49 -16.80 3.67
N ASP A 193 2.08 -16.81 4.94
CA ASP A 193 0.93 -17.60 5.40
C ASP A 193 -0.35 -17.19 4.69
N GLN A 194 -0.55 -15.89 4.49
CA GLN A 194 -1.73 -15.32 3.85
C GLN A 194 -1.71 -15.49 2.31
N LEU A 195 -0.52 -15.57 1.72
CA LEU A 195 -0.30 -15.78 0.29
C LEU A 195 -0.18 -17.26 -0.09
N GLY A 196 -0.70 -18.13 0.76
CA GLY A 196 -0.77 -19.58 0.52
C GLY A 196 0.60 -20.26 0.51
N GLY A 197 1.56 -19.75 1.30
CA GLY A 197 2.90 -20.30 1.45
C GLY A 197 3.85 -19.96 0.29
N LEU A 198 3.55 -18.96 -0.53
CA LEU A 198 4.50 -18.42 -1.50
C LEU A 198 5.47 -17.46 -0.82
N THR A 199 6.76 -17.74 -0.93
CA THR A 199 7.81 -16.83 -0.48
C THR A 199 7.98 -15.64 -1.43
N TYR A 200 8.54 -14.53 -0.95
CA TYR A 200 8.81 -13.37 -1.82
C TYR A 200 9.69 -13.71 -3.04
N PRO A 201 10.80 -14.47 -2.91
CA PRO A 201 11.58 -14.89 -4.09
C PRO A 201 10.76 -15.70 -5.10
N GLN A 202 9.83 -16.53 -4.65
CA GLN A 202 8.94 -17.27 -5.54
C GLN A 202 7.95 -16.34 -6.26
N MET A 203 7.37 -15.38 -5.54
CA MET A 203 6.46 -14.40 -6.14
C MET A 203 7.18 -13.51 -7.17
N GLU A 204 8.39 -13.04 -6.87
CA GLU A 204 9.22 -12.25 -7.78
C GLU A 204 9.57 -13.04 -9.06
N ARG A 205 9.92 -14.32 -8.91
CA ARG A 205 10.16 -15.20 -10.04
C ARG A 205 8.90 -15.42 -10.89
N ALA A 206 7.78 -15.72 -10.25
CA ALA A 206 6.51 -15.92 -10.97
C ALA A 206 6.06 -14.64 -11.69
N MET A 207 6.19 -13.49 -11.04
CA MET A 207 5.89 -12.20 -11.64
C MET A 207 6.76 -11.92 -12.87
N THR A 208 8.06 -12.20 -12.78
CA THR A 208 8.99 -12.06 -13.90
C THR A 208 8.62 -12.96 -15.07
N LEU A 209 8.28 -14.23 -14.80
CA LEU A 209 7.83 -15.18 -15.83
C LEU A 209 6.53 -14.70 -16.50
N ASP A 210 5.59 -14.17 -15.73
CA ASP A 210 4.32 -13.65 -16.21
C ASP A 210 4.51 -12.40 -17.09
N GLU A 211 5.32 -11.44 -16.64
CA GLU A 211 5.65 -10.21 -17.40
C GLU A 211 6.34 -10.51 -18.73
N LEU A 212 7.21 -11.52 -18.77
CA LEU A 212 7.92 -11.95 -19.98
C LEU A 212 7.08 -12.85 -20.90
N ASN A 213 5.87 -13.23 -20.48
CA ASN A 213 5.07 -14.27 -21.17
C ASN A 213 5.87 -15.55 -21.42
N ALA A 214 6.73 -15.92 -20.47
CA ALA A 214 7.57 -17.10 -20.58
C ALA A 214 6.74 -18.38 -20.53
N ILE A 215 7.21 -19.42 -21.25
CA ILE A 215 6.64 -20.77 -21.13
C ILE A 215 7.32 -21.42 -19.93
N PRO A 216 6.59 -21.64 -18.81
CA PRO A 216 7.19 -22.25 -17.63
C PRO A 216 7.49 -23.73 -17.89
N VAL A 217 8.50 -24.27 -17.19
CA VAL A 217 8.85 -25.69 -17.23
C VAL A 217 9.12 -26.22 -15.83
N GLY A 218 8.69 -27.44 -15.56
CA GLY A 218 8.91 -28.10 -14.27
C GLY A 218 8.25 -27.34 -13.09
N PRO A 219 8.99 -27.03 -11.99
CA PRO A 219 8.43 -26.39 -10.82
C PRO A 219 7.81 -25.01 -11.09
N ASP A 220 8.27 -24.31 -12.13
CA ASP A 220 7.75 -22.99 -12.49
C ASP A 220 6.31 -23.04 -13.03
N GLU A 221 5.84 -24.18 -13.54
CA GLU A 221 4.46 -24.34 -14.03
C GLU A 221 3.44 -24.17 -12.89
N GLU A 222 3.64 -24.90 -11.80
CA GLU A 222 2.76 -24.82 -10.64
C GLU A 222 2.91 -23.48 -9.91
N LEU A 223 4.12 -22.95 -9.84
CA LEU A 223 4.40 -21.65 -9.25
C LEU A 223 3.66 -20.53 -10.00
N LEU A 224 3.77 -20.46 -11.32
CA LEU A 224 3.11 -19.45 -12.13
C LEU A 224 1.60 -19.58 -12.09
N LYS A 225 1.08 -20.81 -12.09
CA LYS A 225 -0.37 -21.08 -11.92
C LYS A 225 -0.88 -20.52 -10.62
N LYS A 226 -0.23 -20.83 -9.51
CA LYS A 226 -0.63 -20.36 -8.17
C LYS A 226 -0.56 -18.83 -8.05
N TYR A 227 0.50 -18.21 -8.58
CA TYR A 227 0.62 -16.75 -8.65
C TYR A 227 -0.55 -16.12 -9.43
N ARG A 228 -0.88 -16.66 -10.62
CA ARG A 228 -1.99 -16.16 -11.44
C ARG A 228 -3.35 -16.33 -10.77
N GLU A 229 -3.55 -17.40 -10.02
CA GLU A 229 -4.78 -17.62 -9.24
C GLU A 229 -4.95 -16.56 -8.15
N ILE A 230 -3.89 -16.20 -7.41
CA ILE A 230 -3.93 -15.14 -6.40
C ILE A 230 -4.17 -13.80 -7.08
N ARG A 231 -3.39 -13.47 -8.13
CA ARG A 231 -3.49 -12.24 -8.88
C ARG A 231 -4.89 -12.02 -9.46
N SER A 232 -5.50 -13.05 -10.06
CA SER A 232 -6.82 -12.95 -10.69
C SER A 232 -7.92 -12.56 -9.71
N LYS A 233 -7.88 -13.07 -8.48
CA LYS A 233 -8.83 -12.71 -7.41
C LYS A 233 -8.71 -11.25 -7.00
N ASN A 234 -7.52 -10.66 -7.12
CA ASN A 234 -7.19 -9.32 -6.67
C ASN A 234 -7.10 -8.29 -7.79
N LEU A 235 -7.27 -8.69 -9.06
CA LEU A 235 -7.09 -7.82 -10.22
C LEU A 235 -7.94 -6.55 -10.16
N HIS A 236 -9.17 -6.66 -9.63
CA HIS A 236 -10.08 -5.54 -9.41
C HIS A 236 -9.53 -4.42 -8.51
N LYS A 237 -8.49 -4.71 -7.71
CA LYS A 237 -7.82 -3.71 -6.88
C LYS A 237 -6.83 -2.87 -7.69
N MET A 238 -6.18 -3.50 -8.69
CA MET A 238 -5.10 -2.93 -9.49
C MET A 238 -5.62 -2.18 -10.73
N GLU A 239 -6.80 -2.57 -11.22
CA GLU A 239 -7.43 -1.95 -12.38
C GLU A 239 -8.18 -0.66 -12.01
N PRO A 240 -8.27 0.29 -12.95
CA PRO A 240 -9.13 1.45 -12.78
C PRO A 240 -10.58 1.05 -12.51
N ILE A 241 -11.30 1.89 -11.75
CA ILE A 241 -12.73 1.67 -11.52
C ILE A 241 -13.45 1.58 -12.86
N PRO A 242 -14.23 0.50 -13.11
CA PRO A 242 -14.99 0.37 -14.34
C PRO A 242 -15.99 1.53 -14.50
N VAL A 243 -15.93 2.21 -15.63
CA VAL A 243 -16.84 3.31 -15.96
C VAL A 243 -17.68 2.91 -17.16
N PHE A 244 -19.00 2.94 -16.98
CA PHE A 244 -19.92 2.75 -18.11
C PHE A 244 -19.81 3.94 -19.07
N LYS A 245 -19.46 3.67 -20.34
CA LYS A 245 -19.37 4.71 -21.37
C LYS A 245 -20.64 4.70 -22.21
N VAL A 246 -21.31 5.83 -22.27
CA VAL A 246 -22.57 6.01 -23.03
C VAL A 246 -22.39 5.65 -24.51
N ASN A 247 -21.21 5.86 -25.10
CA ASN A 247 -20.93 5.53 -26.50
C ASN A 247 -20.96 4.02 -26.79
N ASN A 248 -20.69 3.17 -25.79
CA ASN A 248 -20.82 1.73 -25.95
C ASN A 248 -22.28 1.26 -25.88
N TYR A 249 -23.16 2.11 -25.38
CA TYR A 249 -24.61 1.84 -25.33
C TYR A 249 -25.28 1.97 -26.69
N THR A 250 -24.75 2.86 -27.56
CA THR A 250 -25.28 3.11 -28.89
C THR A 250 -24.81 2.12 -29.96
N GLU A 251 -23.67 1.43 -29.74
CA GLU A 251 -23.17 0.40 -30.65
C GLU A 251 -23.87 -0.96 -30.52
N GLY A 252 -24.45 -1.27 -29.37
CA GLY A 252 -25.17 -2.53 -29.08
C GLY A 252 -26.70 -2.43 -29.18
N MET A 253 -27.26 -1.23 -29.12
CA MET A 253 -28.66 -0.97 -29.32
C MET A 253 -28.84 -0.18 -30.61
N ASN A 254 -29.63 -0.69 -31.57
CA ASN A 254 -30.17 0.11 -32.68
C ASN A 254 -31.14 1.14 -32.11
N ILE A 255 -30.64 2.09 -31.31
CA ILE A 255 -31.43 3.26 -30.92
C ILE A 255 -31.38 4.21 -32.09
N VAL A 256 -32.38 4.09 -32.95
CA VAL A 256 -32.71 5.10 -33.94
C VAL A 256 -33.16 6.32 -33.14
N PHE A 257 -32.24 7.24 -32.86
CA PHE A 257 -32.65 8.59 -32.53
C PHE A 257 -33.35 9.12 -33.79
N ASN A 258 -34.67 9.31 -33.71
CA ASN A 258 -35.45 9.88 -34.79
C ASN A 258 -34.73 11.09 -35.34
N LYS A 259 -34.37 10.99 -36.62
CA LYS A 259 -34.01 12.15 -37.47
C LYS A 259 -35.28 12.94 -37.86
N GLU A 260 -36.13 13.21 -36.91
CA GLU A 260 -37.26 14.11 -37.10
C GLU A 260 -37.01 15.32 -36.23
N GLU A 261 -36.33 16.27 -36.84
CA GLU A 261 -36.47 17.69 -36.64
C GLU A 261 -35.44 18.41 -37.48
N LYS A 262 -35.67 18.37 -38.81
CA LYS A 262 -35.27 19.41 -39.75
C LYS A 262 -36.38 19.53 -40.77
N GLN A 263 -37.36 20.34 -40.42
CA GLN A 263 -38.13 21.13 -41.34
C GLN A 263 -38.12 22.59 -40.90
#